data_cdca48bd2385faed1014449926dc74e9
#
_entry.id   cdca48bd2385faed1014449926dc74e9
#
_cell.length_a   1.000
_cell.length_b   1.000
_cell.length_c   1.000
_cell.angle_alpha   90.00
_cell.angle_beta   90.00
_cell.angle_gamma   90.00
#
_symmetry.space_group_name_H-M   'P 1'
#
loop_
_entity.id
_entity.type
_entity.pdbx_description
1 polymer ?
#
loop_
_entity_poly.entity_id
_entity_poly.type
_entity_poly.pdbx_seq_one_letter_code
_entity_poly.pdbx_strand_id
1 'polypeptide(L)'
;MTKAAYYLTLIYLVLGCQNIDTKNKNDNSLIETAKKIHSKVIVLDTHNDIDVYNFSDSINYSQNTNSQVNLPKMIKGGLDVSWLIVYTGQGKLNKEGYKNAGINAQNKFDAINRLVNDYASDLISLATNSREVDSIVKLGKKVAMIGVENAYPVGENLHEIKRYAKLGARYMSLAHNGHNQFSDSNTGEFDNTSKHNGISELGKKAIDSMNYYGIMVDISHPSKEAIRQTIKHSKAPVIASHSSARTLSDHPRNLDDEQLVWVKENGGVVQTVALALF
;
A
#
# COMPACT_ATOMS: atom_id res chain seq x y z
N MET A 1 3.68 61.71 -33.52
CA MET A 1 3.07 60.76 -32.52
C MET A 1 3.38 59.30 -32.80
N THR A 2 4.38 58.94 -33.58
CA THR A 2 4.64 57.56 -34.04
C THR A 2 5.91 56.93 -33.47
N LYS A 3 6.83 57.68 -32.88
CA LYS A 3 8.08 57.11 -32.31
C LYS A 3 7.98 56.67 -30.85
N ALA A 4 7.09 57.28 -30.05
CA ALA A 4 6.89 56.90 -28.63
C ALA A 4 6.12 55.58 -28.48
N ALA A 5 5.22 55.24 -29.41
CA ALA A 5 4.46 53.97 -29.38
C ALA A 5 5.33 52.75 -29.63
N TYR A 6 6.36 52.85 -30.50
CA TYR A 6 7.28 51.73 -30.79
C TYR A 6 8.20 51.41 -29.61
N TYR A 7 8.60 52.41 -28.81
CA TYR A 7 9.44 52.14 -27.62
C TYR A 7 8.66 51.51 -26.49
N LEU A 8 7.38 51.84 -26.30
CA LEU A 8 6.54 51.19 -25.27
C LEU A 8 6.26 49.71 -25.63
N THR A 9 6.03 49.41 -26.90
CA THR A 9 5.78 48.01 -27.32
C THR A 9 7.04 47.14 -27.21
N LEU A 10 8.22 47.70 -27.41
CA LEU A 10 9.49 46.99 -27.25
C LEU A 10 9.81 46.71 -25.76
N ILE A 11 9.47 47.66 -24.86
CA ILE A 11 9.66 47.49 -23.41
C ILE A 11 8.73 46.39 -22.85
N TYR A 12 7.49 46.26 -23.32
CA TYR A 12 6.58 45.19 -22.92
C TYR A 12 7.02 43.83 -23.42
N LEU A 13 7.61 43.72 -24.60
CA LEU A 13 8.15 42.46 -25.13
C LEU A 13 9.38 41.97 -24.35
N VAL A 14 10.24 42.91 -23.90
CA VAL A 14 11.44 42.55 -23.11
C VAL A 14 11.06 42.13 -21.68
N LEU A 15 10.05 42.76 -21.07
CA LEU A 15 9.55 42.38 -19.74
C LEU A 15 8.81 41.02 -19.76
N GLY A 16 8.13 40.68 -20.85
CA GLY A 16 7.49 39.35 -21.03
C GLY A 16 8.50 38.21 -21.11
N CYS A 17 9.62 38.42 -21.79
CA CYS A 17 10.68 37.38 -21.88
C CYS A 17 11.42 37.18 -20.54
N GLN A 18 11.62 38.19 -19.74
CA GLN A 18 12.27 38.06 -18.43
C GLN A 18 11.42 37.30 -17.42
N ASN A 19 10.08 37.40 -17.46
CA ASN A 19 9.20 36.64 -16.58
C ASN A 19 9.10 35.15 -16.94
N ILE A 20 9.27 34.78 -18.21
CA ILE A 20 9.26 33.39 -18.65
C ILE A 20 10.55 32.68 -18.21
N ASP A 21 11.71 33.34 -18.38
CA ASP A 21 13.01 32.79 -17.99
C ASP A 21 13.18 32.62 -16.47
N THR A 22 12.64 33.56 -15.68
CA THR A 22 12.71 33.46 -14.22
C THR A 22 11.80 32.36 -13.66
N LYS A 23 10.61 32.15 -14.24
CA LYS A 23 9.70 31.08 -13.86
C LYS A 23 10.31 29.71 -14.19
N ASN A 24 10.86 29.54 -15.40
CA ASN A 24 11.52 28.30 -15.80
C ASN A 24 12.79 27.98 -14.96
N LYS A 25 13.58 29.00 -14.58
CA LYS A 25 14.73 28.84 -13.69
C LYS A 25 14.33 28.41 -12.28
N ASN A 26 13.27 28.99 -11.74
CA ASN A 26 12.74 28.63 -10.42
C ASN A 26 12.16 27.20 -10.44
N ASP A 27 11.42 26.82 -11.47
CA ASP A 27 10.85 25.49 -11.60
C ASP A 27 11.97 24.42 -11.72
N ASN A 28 13.02 24.66 -12.50
CA ASN A 28 14.18 23.79 -12.61
C ASN A 28 14.93 23.64 -11.27
N SER A 29 15.07 24.72 -10.51
CA SER A 29 15.70 24.71 -9.19
C SER A 29 14.89 23.89 -8.17
N LEU A 30 13.56 23.99 -8.22
CA LEU A 30 12.66 23.20 -7.37
C LEU A 30 12.71 21.71 -7.73
N ILE A 31 12.72 21.37 -9.02
CA ILE A 31 12.85 20.00 -9.50
C ILE A 31 14.19 19.38 -9.03
N GLU A 32 15.30 20.10 -9.19
CA GLU A 32 16.60 19.62 -8.74
C GLU A 32 16.67 19.46 -7.20
N THR A 33 16.04 20.37 -6.47
CA THR A 33 15.92 20.27 -5.01
C THR A 33 15.08 19.05 -4.62
N ALA A 34 13.95 18.82 -5.27
CA ALA A 34 13.10 17.64 -5.05
C ALA A 34 13.85 16.34 -5.33
N LYS A 35 14.57 16.23 -6.47
CA LYS A 35 15.41 15.08 -6.78
C LYS A 35 16.49 14.83 -5.73
N LYS A 36 17.14 15.90 -5.24
CA LYS A 36 18.14 15.81 -4.19
C LYS A 36 17.57 15.34 -2.84
N ILE A 37 16.37 15.73 -2.50
CA ILE A 37 15.68 15.24 -1.30
C ILE A 37 15.31 13.77 -1.52
N HIS A 38 14.66 13.45 -2.64
CA HIS A 38 14.20 12.11 -2.99
C HIS A 38 15.35 11.08 -2.97
N SER A 39 16.55 11.46 -3.45
CA SER A 39 17.73 10.57 -3.46
C SER A 39 18.38 10.33 -2.09
N LYS A 40 17.91 11.02 -1.03
CA LYS A 40 18.47 10.92 0.34
C LYS A 40 17.55 10.19 1.32
N VAL A 41 16.31 9.94 0.94
CA VAL A 41 15.32 9.27 1.77
C VAL A 41 15.02 7.89 1.20
N ILE A 42 14.57 6.96 2.06
CA ILE A 42 14.01 5.69 1.60
C ILE A 42 12.58 5.97 1.15
N VAL A 43 12.31 5.72 -0.13
CA VAL A 43 10.98 5.89 -0.74
C VAL A 43 10.26 4.55 -0.72
N LEU A 44 9.07 4.52 -0.13
CA LEU A 44 8.31 3.29 -0.01
C LEU A 44 6.86 3.46 -0.51
N ASP A 45 6.33 2.40 -1.09
CA ASP A 45 4.93 2.22 -1.44
C ASP A 45 4.40 0.98 -0.70
N THR A 46 3.31 1.15 0.03
CA THR A 46 2.80 0.13 0.95
C THR A 46 1.75 -0.78 0.33
N HIS A 47 1.36 -0.58 -0.94
CA HIS A 47 0.32 -1.41 -1.54
C HIS A 47 0.45 -1.52 -3.06
N ASN A 48 1.07 -2.60 -3.52
CA ASN A 48 1.20 -2.93 -4.93
C ASN A 48 0.66 -4.34 -5.20
N ASP A 49 -0.53 -4.43 -5.78
CA ASP A 49 -1.09 -5.71 -6.21
C ASP A 49 -0.22 -6.40 -7.24
N ILE A 50 -0.08 -7.71 -7.08
CA ILE A 50 0.65 -8.55 -8.03
C ILE A 50 -0.30 -9.43 -8.84
N ASP A 51 0.04 -9.60 -10.10
CA ASP A 51 -0.56 -10.59 -10.98
C ASP A 51 0.41 -11.78 -11.14
N VAL A 52 0.00 -12.96 -10.67
CA VAL A 52 0.83 -14.17 -10.70
C VAL A 52 1.24 -14.60 -12.11
N TYR A 53 0.51 -14.18 -13.15
CA TYR A 53 0.89 -14.42 -14.55
C TYR A 53 2.17 -13.67 -14.95
N ASN A 54 2.53 -12.62 -14.22
CA ASN A 54 3.79 -11.89 -14.38
C ASN A 54 4.93 -12.43 -13.48
N PHE A 55 4.87 -13.70 -13.06
CA PHE A 55 5.88 -14.36 -12.22
C PHE A 55 6.25 -15.75 -12.78
N SER A 56 6.54 -15.81 -14.07
CA SER A 56 7.03 -16.99 -14.77
C SER A 56 8.48 -16.77 -15.27
N ASP A 57 9.11 -17.82 -15.75
CA ASP A 57 10.47 -17.74 -16.33
C ASP A 57 10.52 -16.83 -17.55
N SER A 58 9.44 -16.77 -18.33
CA SER A 58 9.35 -15.96 -19.54
C SER A 58 8.94 -14.49 -19.31
N ILE A 59 8.09 -14.24 -18.31
CA ILE A 59 7.61 -12.90 -17.95
C ILE A 59 7.62 -12.77 -16.43
N ASN A 60 8.39 -11.81 -15.91
CA ASN A 60 8.41 -11.53 -14.48
C ASN A 60 8.80 -10.07 -14.18
N TYR A 61 8.71 -9.66 -12.93
CA TYR A 61 8.95 -8.28 -12.51
C TYR A 61 10.41 -7.81 -12.58
N SER A 62 11.36 -8.67 -12.96
CA SER A 62 12.71 -8.22 -13.33
C SER A 62 12.73 -7.51 -14.67
N GLN A 63 11.66 -7.62 -15.47
CA GLN A 63 11.50 -7.06 -16.79
C GLN A 63 10.55 -5.85 -16.78
N ASN A 64 10.61 -5.01 -17.82
CA ASN A 64 9.68 -3.91 -18.01
C ASN A 64 8.33 -4.42 -18.55
N THR A 65 7.50 -4.93 -17.68
CA THR A 65 6.15 -5.43 -17.99
C THR A 65 5.12 -4.29 -18.05
N ASN A 66 3.88 -4.60 -18.46
CA ASN A 66 2.77 -3.65 -18.43
C ASN A 66 2.20 -3.40 -17.02
N SER A 67 2.67 -4.13 -15.98
CA SER A 67 2.26 -3.88 -14.59
C SER A 67 2.63 -2.48 -14.14
N GLN A 68 1.89 -1.91 -13.19
CA GLN A 68 2.17 -0.58 -12.63
C GLN A 68 3.54 -0.54 -11.94
N VAL A 69 3.91 -1.61 -11.24
CA VAL A 69 5.19 -1.76 -10.55
C VAL A 69 5.95 -2.95 -11.11
N ASN A 70 7.24 -2.76 -11.38
CA ASN A 70 8.24 -3.77 -11.68
C ASN A 70 9.63 -3.17 -11.41
N LEU A 71 10.67 -3.98 -11.36
CA LEU A 71 12.01 -3.51 -11.00
C LEU A 71 12.53 -2.37 -11.89
N PRO A 72 12.44 -2.41 -13.23
CA PRO A 72 12.84 -1.28 -14.07
C PRO A 72 12.10 0.02 -13.73
N LYS A 73 10.81 -0.05 -13.41
CA LYS A 73 10.02 1.13 -13.01
C LYS A 73 10.38 1.61 -11.61
N MET A 74 10.63 0.72 -10.66
CA MET A 74 11.13 1.06 -9.33
C MET A 74 12.47 1.78 -9.42
N ILE A 75 13.41 1.27 -10.21
CA ILE A 75 14.74 1.89 -10.43
C ILE A 75 14.57 3.27 -11.06
N LYS A 76 13.80 3.39 -12.14
CA LYS A 76 13.57 4.65 -12.86
C LYS A 76 12.87 5.70 -11.99
N GLY A 77 11.90 5.27 -11.18
CA GLY A 77 11.09 6.13 -10.30
C GLY A 77 11.76 6.44 -8.96
N GLY A 78 12.87 5.75 -8.61
CA GLY A 78 13.51 5.93 -7.32
C GLY A 78 12.73 5.31 -6.15
N LEU A 79 11.84 4.35 -6.41
CA LEU A 79 11.14 3.59 -5.36
C LEU A 79 12.09 2.55 -4.78
N ASP A 80 12.31 2.60 -3.46
CA ASP A 80 13.24 1.69 -2.78
C ASP A 80 12.56 0.46 -2.21
N VAL A 81 11.36 0.64 -1.64
CA VAL A 81 10.59 -0.40 -0.98
C VAL A 81 9.22 -0.52 -1.62
N SER A 82 8.87 -1.71 -2.11
CA SER A 82 7.54 -2.04 -2.60
C SER A 82 6.93 -3.14 -1.74
N TRP A 83 5.75 -2.88 -1.19
CA TRP A 83 4.94 -3.93 -0.59
C TRP A 83 4.18 -4.66 -1.69
N LEU A 84 4.50 -5.93 -1.88
CA LEU A 84 3.87 -6.82 -2.85
C LEU A 84 2.72 -7.56 -2.18
N ILE A 85 1.52 -7.49 -2.75
CA ILE A 85 0.29 -7.84 -2.06
C ILE A 85 -0.20 -9.23 -2.39
N VAL A 86 -0.41 -10.00 -1.33
CA VAL A 86 -1.13 -11.27 -1.37
C VAL A 86 -2.62 -10.98 -1.19
N TYR A 87 -3.23 -10.46 -2.26
CA TYR A 87 -4.66 -10.21 -2.32
C TYR A 87 -5.44 -11.47 -2.66
N THR A 88 -6.57 -11.67 -1.97
CA THR A 88 -7.54 -12.72 -2.31
C THR A 88 -8.96 -12.18 -2.25
N GLY A 89 -9.69 -12.27 -3.35
CA GLY A 89 -11.09 -11.87 -3.45
C GLY A 89 -11.99 -12.62 -2.47
N GLN A 90 -13.05 -11.95 -2.03
CA GLN A 90 -14.05 -12.53 -1.14
C GLN A 90 -14.84 -13.62 -1.88
N GLY A 91 -14.92 -14.81 -1.31
CA GLY A 91 -15.72 -15.94 -1.78
C GLY A 91 -16.77 -16.36 -0.76
N LYS A 92 -17.31 -17.58 -0.92
CA LYS A 92 -18.27 -18.17 0.02
C LYS A 92 -17.59 -18.46 1.36
N LEU A 93 -18.28 -18.15 2.45
CA LEU A 93 -17.80 -18.39 3.82
C LEU A 93 -18.02 -19.85 4.22
N ASN A 94 -17.27 -20.74 3.57
CA ASN A 94 -17.29 -22.20 3.83
C ASN A 94 -15.93 -22.82 3.54
N LYS A 95 -15.76 -24.10 3.90
CA LYS A 95 -14.48 -24.83 3.77
C LYS A 95 -13.90 -24.80 2.35
N GLU A 96 -14.75 -24.93 1.32
CA GLU A 96 -14.32 -24.92 -0.08
C GLU A 96 -13.83 -23.51 -0.49
N GLY A 97 -14.58 -22.46 -0.14
CA GLY A 97 -14.18 -21.09 -0.40
C GLY A 97 -12.85 -20.75 0.28
N TYR A 98 -12.68 -21.10 1.55
CA TYR A 98 -11.42 -20.88 2.28
C TYR A 98 -10.25 -21.66 1.66
N LYS A 99 -10.48 -22.92 1.25
CA LYS A 99 -9.46 -23.74 0.58
C LYS A 99 -8.99 -23.09 -0.73
N ASN A 100 -9.92 -22.67 -1.57
CA ASN A 100 -9.59 -22.05 -2.86
C ASN A 100 -8.86 -20.71 -2.68
N ALA A 101 -9.29 -19.93 -1.69
CA ALA A 101 -8.61 -18.70 -1.29
C ALA A 101 -7.20 -18.96 -0.77
N GLY A 102 -7.01 -19.99 0.05
CA GLY A 102 -5.69 -20.41 0.55
C GLY A 102 -4.73 -20.81 -0.55
N ILE A 103 -5.21 -21.49 -1.61
CA ILE A 103 -4.41 -21.83 -2.79
C ILE A 103 -3.99 -20.55 -3.53
N ASN A 104 -4.90 -19.60 -3.74
CA ASN A 104 -4.56 -18.31 -4.37
C ASN A 104 -3.52 -17.54 -3.56
N ALA A 105 -3.70 -17.46 -2.23
CA ALA A 105 -2.73 -16.80 -1.35
C ALA A 105 -1.34 -17.47 -1.45
N GLN A 106 -1.28 -18.82 -1.42
CA GLN A 106 -0.02 -19.55 -1.56
C GLN A 106 0.67 -19.25 -2.89
N ASN A 107 -0.06 -19.26 -3.99
CA ASN A 107 0.49 -18.95 -5.32
C ASN A 107 1.13 -17.54 -5.36
N LYS A 108 0.54 -16.56 -4.68
CA LYS A 108 1.10 -15.20 -4.60
C LYS A 108 2.34 -15.14 -3.72
N PHE A 109 2.36 -15.82 -2.57
CA PHE A 109 3.58 -15.96 -1.76
C PHE A 109 4.71 -16.61 -2.56
N ASP A 110 4.42 -17.69 -3.29
CA ASP A 110 5.40 -18.40 -4.12
C ASP A 110 5.91 -17.50 -5.26
N ALA A 111 5.03 -16.69 -5.87
CA ALA A 111 5.40 -15.74 -6.90
C ALA A 111 6.40 -14.70 -6.37
N ILE A 112 6.12 -14.11 -5.21
CA ILE A 112 7.03 -13.14 -4.58
C ILE A 112 8.37 -13.80 -4.22
N ASN A 113 8.33 -15.03 -3.67
CA ASN A 113 9.55 -15.78 -3.34
C ASN A 113 10.41 -16.03 -4.59
N ARG A 114 9.80 -16.45 -5.72
CA ARG A 114 10.55 -16.61 -6.98
C ARG A 114 11.18 -15.29 -7.44
N LEU A 115 10.49 -14.16 -7.31
CA LEU A 115 11.06 -12.88 -7.69
C LEU A 115 12.36 -12.58 -6.93
N VAL A 116 12.34 -12.74 -5.61
CA VAL A 116 13.46 -12.33 -4.75
C VAL A 116 14.59 -13.37 -4.65
N ASN A 117 14.32 -14.64 -4.97
CA ASN A 117 15.31 -15.72 -4.86
C ASN A 117 15.81 -16.20 -6.22
N ASP A 118 14.94 -16.23 -7.26
CA ASP A 118 15.26 -16.88 -8.54
C ASP A 118 15.44 -15.86 -9.67
N TYR A 119 14.49 -14.91 -9.84
CA TYR A 119 14.48 -14.03 -11.02
C TYR A 119 15.34 -12.78 -10.87
N ALA A 120 15.47 -12.24 -9.65
CA ALA A 120 16.11 -10.95 -9.45
C ALA A 120 16.82 -10.85 -8.09
N SER A 121 17.39 -11.93 -7.59
CA SER A 121 18.06 -11.99 -6.28
C SER A 121 19.18 -10.96 -6.10
N ASP A 122 19.82 -10.55 -7.20
CA ASP A 122 20.85 -9.51 -7.19
C ASP A 122 20.29 -8.09 -7.09
N LEU A 123 19.02 -7.87 -7.45
CA LEU A 123 18.40 -6.55 -7.59
C LEU A 123 17.40 -6.23 -6.48
N ILE A 124 16.74 -7.23 -5.90
CA ILE A 124 15.71 -7.07 -4.88
C ILE A 124 15.84 -8.16 -3.82
N SER A 125 15.55 -7.83 -2.56
CA SER A 125 15.53 -8.80 -1.47
C SER A 125 14.31 -8.60 -0.60
N LEU A 126 13.81 -9.69 0.03
CA LEU A 126 12.71 -9.64 0.98
C LEU A 126 13.20 -9.08 2.32
N ALA A 127 12.44 -8.12 2.86
CA ALA A 127 12.60 -7.63 4.23
C ALA A 127 11.36 -7.93 5.06
N THR A 128 11.59 -8.18 6.34
CA THR A 128 10.53 -8.46 7.33
C THR A 128 10.54 -7.49 8.51
N ASN A 129 11.47 -6.54 8.53
CA ASN A 129 11.59 -5.48 9.53
C ASN A 129 12.40 -4.31 8.98
N SER A 130 12.37 -3.15 9.67
CA SER A 130 13.04 -1.92 9.24
C SER A 130 14.57 -2.05 9.17
N ARG A 131 15.20 -2.82 10.04
CA ARG A 131 16.68 -3.03 10.01
C ARG A 131 17.11 -3.78 8.77
N GLU A 132 16.33 -4.75 8.32
CA GLU A 132 16.56 -5.45 7.05
C GLU A 132 16.36 -4.50 5.86
N VAL A 133 15.33 -3.65 5.88
CA VAL A 133 15.13 -2.59 4.86
C VAL A 133 16.38 -1.72 4.76
N ASP A 134 16.85 -1.16 5.87
CA ASP A 134 18.06 -0.32 5.90
C ASP A 134 19.30 -1.04 5.35
N SER A 135 19.47 -2.31 5.71
CA SER A 135 20.60 -3.12 5.28
C SER A 135 20.57 -3.40 3.78
N ILE A 136 19.40 -3.75 3.23
CA ILE A 136 19.23 -4.06 1.81
C ILE A 136 19.41 -2.80 0.96
N VAL A 137 18.82 -1.67 1.36
CA VAL A 137 18.98 -0.38 0.66
C VAL A 137 20.45 0.07 0.64
N LYS A 138 21.18 -0.09 1.75
CA LYS A 138 22.65 0.19 1.79
C LYS A 138 23.48 -0.65 0.83
N LEU A 139 22.99 -1.84 0.47
CA LEU A 139 23.62 -2.69 -0.55
C LEU A 139 23.23 -2.29 -1.98
N GLY A 140 22.41 -1.25 -2.16
CA GLY A 140 21.96 -0.77 -3.46
C GLY A 140 20.85 -1.62 -4.09
N LYS A 141 20.25 -2.55 -3.34
CA LYS A 141 19.13 -3.37 -3.80
C LYS A 141 17.79 -2.72 -3.48
N LYS A 142 16.78 -3.08 -4.24
CA LYS A 142 15.38 -2.79 -3.92
C LYS A 142 14.86 -3.76 -2.85
N VAL A 143 13.81 -3.36 -2.17
CA VAL A 143 13.20 -4.14 -1.07
C VAL A 143 11.80 -4.56 -1.45
N ALA A 144 11.52 -5.85 -1.31
CA ALA A 144 10.17 -6.37 -1.26
C ALA A 144 9.74 -6.52 0.19
N MET A 145 8.53 -6.10 0.53
CA MET A 145 7.83 -6.49 1.75
C MET A 145 6.49 -7.13 1.37
N ILE A 146 5.88 -7.91 2.24
CA ILE A 146 4.64 -8.63 1.93
C ILE A 146 3.51 -8.15 2.82
N GLY A 147 2.44 -7.65 2.18
CA GLY A 147 1.14 -7.44 2.79
C GLY A 147 0.14 -8.51 2.36
N VAL A 148 -0.78 -8.85 3.25
CA VAL A 148 -1.91 -9.74 2.95
C VAL A 148 -3.18 -8.89 2.94
N GLU A 149 -3.83 -8.82 1.79
CA GLU A 149 -5.10 -8.13 1.69
C GLU A 149 -6.25 -9.14 1.69
N ASN A 150 -7.11 -9.01 2.71
CA ASN A 150 -8.18 -9.91 3.08
C ASN A 150 -7.71 -11.16 3.85
N ALA A 151 -8.01 -11.24 5.14
CA ALA A 151 -7.74 -12.42 5.96
C ALA A 151 -8.64 -13.63 5.62
N TYR A 152 -9.59 -13.47 4.70
CA TYR A 152 -10.51 -14.52 4.26
C TYR A 152 -9.84 -15.89 3.98
N PRO A 153 -8.65 -15.98 3.33
CA PRO A 153 -7.95 -17.25 3.09
C PRO A 153 -7.49 -17.98 4.36
N VAL A 154 -7.40 -17.30 5.50
CA VAL A 154 -7.07 -17.93 6.79
C VAL A 154 -8.16 -18.94 7.21
N GLY A 155 -9.39 -18.75 6.71
CA GLY A 155 -10.53 -19.56 7.11
C GLY A 155 -10.81 -19.40 8.61
N GLU A 156 -11.06 -20.53 9.28
CA GLU A 156 -11.26 -20.56 10.75
C GLU A 156 -10.03 -21.07 11.51
N ASN A 157 -8.96 -21.43 10.77
CA ASN A 157 -7.73 -21.98 11.34
C ASN A 157 -6.68 -20.88 11.53
N LEU A 158 -6.63 -20.27 12.68
CA LEU A 158 -5.70 -19.17 12.99
C LEU A 158 -4.21 -19.56 12.92
N HIS A 159 -3.85 -20.86 12.84
CA HIS A 159 -2.47 -21.26 12.60
C HIS A 159 -1.94 -20.79 11.24
N GLU A 160 -2.82 -20.48 10.28
CA GLU A 160 -2.45 -19.89 9.00
C GLU A 160 -1.80 -18.50 9.16
N ILE A 161 -2.17 -17.72 10.16
CA ILE A 161 -1.52 -16.43 10.47
C ILE A 161 -0.03 -16.64 10.79
N LYS A 162 0.29 -17.66 11.61
CA LYS A 162 1.68 -18.05 11.89
C LYS A 162 2.41 -18.45 10.59
N ARG A 163 1.74 -19.21 9.72
CA ARG A 163 2.31 -19.63 8.43
C ARG A 163 2.60 -18.42 7.55
N TYR A 164 1.67 -17.47 7.44
CA TYR A 164 1.87 -16.25 6.65
C TYR A 164 2.99 -15.37 7.20
N ALA A 165 3.10 -15.25 8.54
CA ALA A 165 4.24 -14.57 9.16
C ALA A 165 5.58 -15.18 8.77
N LYS A 166 5.67 -16.53 8.75
CA LYS A 166 6.87 -17.26 8.30
C LYS A 166 7.17 -17.09 6.81
N LEU A 167 6.14 -16.90 5.98
CA LEU A 167 6.27 -16.59 4.56
C LEU A 167 6.65 -15.14 4.29
N GLY A 168 6.79 -14.31 5.33
CA GLY A 168 7.26 -12.92 5.23
C GLY A 168 6.18 -11.87 5.34
N ALA A 169 4.90 -12.21 5.55
CA ALA A 169 3.83 -11.22 5.75
C ALA A 169 4.10 -10.34 6.96
N ARG A 170 3.89 -9.00 6.82
CA ARG A 170 4.09 -8.02 7.89
C ARG A 170 2.93 -7.07 8.09
N TYR A 171 1.94 -7.08 7.21
CA TYR A 171 0.59 -6.62 7.55
C TYR A 171 -0.48 -7.57 6.99
N MET A 172 -1.69 -7.49 7.55
CA MET A 172 -2.88 -8.20 7.05
C MET A 172 -4.14 -7.41 7.38
N SER A 173 -5.01 -7.19 6.38
CA SER A 173 -6.35 -6.64 6.61
C SER A 173 -7.34 -7.76 6.98
N LEU A 174 -8.26 -7.47 7.90
CA LEU A 174 -9.26 -8.46 8.33
C LEU A 174 -10.29 -8.76 7.25
N ALA A 175 -10.63 -7.77 6.42
CA ALA A 175 -11.58 -7.89 5.31
C ALA A 175 -11.07 -7.11 4.11
N HIS A 176 -11.64 -7.37 2.93
CA HIS A 176 -11.58 -6.55 1.74
C HIS A 176 -13.02 -6.09 1.39
N ASN A 177 -13.43 -6.13 0.14
CA ASN A 177 -14.82 -5.85 -0.24
C ASN A 177 -15.71 -7.06 0.10
N GLY A 178 -16.56 -6.90 1.11
CA GLY A 178 -17.46 -7.92 1.64
C GLY A 178 -17.15 -8.35 3.07
N HIS A 179 -18.22 -8.56 3.85
CA HIS A 179 -18.12 -9.07 5.21
C HIS A 179 -17.62 -10.52 5.20
N ASN A 180 -16.71 -10.87 6.08
CA ASN A 180 -16.19 -12.23 6.18
C ASN A 180 -16.32 -12.80 7.59
N GLN A 181 -15.60 -13.88 7.91
CA GLN A 181 -15.65 -14.52 9.22
C GLN A 181 -14.98 -13.70 10.34
N PHE A 182 -14.17 -12.70 9.99
CA PHE A 182 -13.40 -11.90 10.96
C PHE A 182 -13.99 -10.51 11.19
N SER A 183 -14.50 -9.85 10.13
CA SER A 183 -14.81 -8.43 10.18
C SER A 183 -15.87 -8.03 9.18
N ASP A 184 -16.57 -6.98 9.53
CA ASP A 184 -17.35 -6.20 8.58
C ASP A 184 -16.44 -5.33 7.72
N SER A 185 -16.79 -5.21 6.45
CA SER A 185 -16.15 -4.37 5.45
C SER A 185 -16.85 -3.03 5.32
N ASN A 186 -16.12 -2.03 4.85
CA ASN A 186 -16.66 -0.72 4.48
C ASN A 186 -17.77 -0.79 3.39
N THR A 187 -17.87 -1.90 2.65
CA THR A 187 -18.96 -2.10 1.68
C THR A 187 -20.35 -2.06 2.30
N GLY A 188 -20.48 -2.37 3.59
CA GLY A 188 -21.72 -2.23 4.35
C GLY A 188 -22.25 -0.79 4.43
N GLU A 189 -21.41 0.22 4.22
CA GLU A 189 -21.86 1.63 4.13
C GLU A 189 -22.66 1.91 2.83
N PHE A 190 -22.47 1.12 1.77
CA PHE A 190 -23.20 1.29 0.51
C PHE A 190 -24.58 0.62 0.51
N ASP A 191 -24.72 -0.53 1.19
CA ASP A 191 -25.93 -1.36 1.16
C ASP A 191 -26.60 -1.50 2.54
N ASN A 192 -26.09 -0.77 3.53
CA ASN A 192 -26.55 -0.78 4.92
C ASN A 192 -26.59 -2.20 5.52
N THR A 193 -25.56 -3.00 5.25
CA THR A 193 -25.39 -4.35 5.81
C THR A 193 -24.29 -4.40 6.86
N SER A 194 -24.43 -5.36 7.76
CA SER A 194 -23.42 -5.71 8.77
C SER A 194 -23.60 -7.17 9.16
N LYS A 195 -22.52 -7.86 9.41
CA LYS A 195 -22.53 -9.24 9.88
C LYS A 195 -22.19 -9.36 11.37
N HIS A 196 -21.33 -8.48 11.88
CA HIS A 196 -20.76 -8.57 13.23
C HIS A 196 -20.93 -7.29 14.04
N ASN A 197 -21.45 -6.21 13.45
CA ASN A 197 -21.37 -4.85 14.00
C ASN A 197 -19.92 -4.48 14.39
N GLY A 198 -18.99 -4.73 13.47
CA GLY A 198 -17.57 -4.51 13.64
C GLY A 198 -16.73 -5.76 13.42
N ILE A 199 -15.99 -6.23 14.43
CA ILE A 199 -15.20 -7.47 14.36
C ILE A 199 -15.87 -8.62 15.12
N SER A 200 -15.73 -9.83 14.60
CA SER A 200 -16.21 -11.05 15.27
C SER A 200 -15.28 -11.46 16.43
N GLU A 201 -15.71 -12.40 17.27
CA GLU A 201 -14.83 -13.01 18.29
C GLU A 201 -13.63 -13.75 17.63
N LEU A 202 -13.82 -14.32 16.44
CA LEU A 202 -12.73 -14.90 15.68
C LEU A 202 -11.77 -13.80 15.18
N GLY A 203 -12.31 -12.64 14.78
CA GLY A 203 -11.54 -11.46 14.39
C GLY A 203 -10.65 -10.94 15.52
N LYS A 204 -11.14 -10.88 16.75
CA LYS A 204 -10.33 -10.52 17.93
C LYS A 204 -9.16 -11.49 18.12
N LYS A 205 -9.41 -12.79 18.06
CA LYS A 205 -8.36 -13.83 18.16
C LYS A 205 -7.36 -13.74 17.00
N ALA A 206 -7.81 -13.35 15.80
CA ALA A 206 -6.93 -13.11 14.66
C ALA A 206 -6.00 -11.91 14.92
N ILE A 207 -6.50 -10.81 15.46
CA ILE A 207 -5.70 -9.65 15.88
C ILE A 207 -4.66 -10.04 16.93
N ASP A 208 -5.06 -10.81 17.96
CA ASP A 208 -4.11 -11.32 18.97
C ASP A 208 -2.99 -12.15 18.34
N SER A 209 -3.33 -13.01 17.37
CA SER A 209 -2.35 -13.81 16.62
C SER A 209 -1.44 -12.94 15.75
N MET A 210 -1.99 -11.93 15.06
CA MET A 210 -1.20 -10.98 14.27
C MET A 210 -0.20 -10.22 15.16
N ASN A 211 -0.65 -9.67 16.28
CA ASN A 211 0.21 -8.96 17.23
C ASN A 211 1.33 -9.88 17.76
N TYR A 212 1.01 -11.14 18.07
CA TYR A 212 1.99 -12.12 18.57
C TYR A 212 3.06 -12.47 17.53
N TYR A 213 2.68 -12.59 16.26
CA TYR A 213 3.60 -12.98 15.17
C TYR A 213 4.23 -11.78 14.43
N GLY A 214 4.01 -10.54 14.89
CA GLY A 214 4.60 -9.34 14.31
C GLY A 214 4.01 -8.99 12.93
N ILE A 215 2.71 -9.21 12.75
CA ILE A 215 1.93 -8.76 11.60
C ILE A 215 1.09 -7.55 12.04
N MET A 216 1.28 -6.40 11.41
CA MET A 216 0.44 -5.22 11.64
C MET A 216 -0.98 -5.47 11.15
N VAL A 217 -1.98 -4.97 11.88
CA VAL A 217 -3.37 -5.03 11.41
C VAL A 217 -3.60 -3.86 10.46
N ASP A 218 -3.96 -4.18 9.21
CA ASP A 218 -4.33 -3.18 8.21
C ASP A 218 -5.82 -2.87 8.29
N ILE A 219 -6.14 -1.58 8.34
CA ILE A 219 -7.49 -1.05 8.51
C ILE A 219 -8.05 -0.42 7.23
N SER A 220 -7.46 -0.66 6.07
CA SER A 220 -7.85 0.02 4.83
C SER A 220 -9.24 -0.37 4.30
N HIS A 221 -9.73 -1.57 4.57
CA HIS A 221 -11.03 -2.07 4.08
C HIS A 221 -12.13 -2.35 5.11
N PRO A 222 -11.83 -2.60 6.38
CA PRO A 222 -12.83 -2.78 7.41
C PRO A 222 -13.79 -1.60 7.54
N SER A 223 -15.02 -1.86 8.02
CA SER A 223 -16.00 -0.80 8.33
C SER A 223 -15.51 0.12 9.44
N LYS A 224 -16.07 1.33 9.53
CA LYS A 224 -15.72 2.31 10.59
C LYS A 224 -15.77 1.67 11.98
N GLU A 225 -16.85 0.92 12.28
CA GLU A 225 -16.97 0.25 13.58
C GLU A 225 -15.93 -0.87 13.78
N ALA A 226 -15.62 -1.62 12.71
CA ALA A 226 -14.55 -2.62 12.76
C ALA A 226 -13.18 -1.98 13.00
N ILE A 227 -12.89 -0.83 12.39
CA ILE A 227 -11.66 -0.04 12.62
C ILE A 227 -11.58 0.38 14.10
N ARG A 228 -12.67 0.96 14.64
CA ARG A 228 -12.74 1.38 16.04
C ARG A 228 -12.45 0.24 17.01
N GLN A 229 -13.10 -0.91 16.79
CA GLN A 229 -12.91 -2.09 17.62
C GLN A 229 -11.52 -2.70 17.47
N THR A 230 -10.97 -2.71 16.24
CA THR A 230 -9.61 -3.17 15.95
C THR A 230 -8.56 -2.34 16.71
N ILE A 231 -8.63 -1.02 16.60
CA ILE A 231 -7.72 -0.10 17.29
C ILE A 231 -7.81 -0.29 18.82
N LYS A 232 -9.02 -0.44 19.36
CA LYS A 232 -9.22 -0.68 20.80
C LYS A 232 -8.67 -2.03 21.26
N HIS A 233 -8.68 -3.06 20.38
CA HIS A 233 -8.27 -4.42 20.74
C HIS A 233 -6.78 -4.67 20.47
N SER A 234 -6.21 -4.09 19.43
CA SER A 234 -4.80 -4.28 19.05
C SER A 234 -3.85 -3.76 20.14
N LYS A 235 -2.83 -4.55 20.43
CA LYS A 235 -1.72 -4.19 21.34
C LYS A 235 -0.54 -3.54 20.63
N ALA A 236 -0.64 -3.38 19.32
CA ALA A 236 0.38 -2.77 18.48
C ALA A 236 -0.27 -1.69 17.60
N PRO A 237 0.51 -0.72 17.12
CA PRO A 237 0.04 0.25 16.13
C PRO A 237 -0.53 -0.42 14.88
N VAL A 238 -1.62 0.14 14.35
CA VAL A 238 -2.26 -0.30 13.10
C VAL A 238 -1.69 0.44 11.90
N ILE A 239 -1.95 -0.08 10.70
CA ILE A 239 -1.65 0.60 9.45
C ILE A 239 -2.91 0.73 8.60
N ALA A 240 -3.15 1.90 8.00
CA ALA A 240 -3.99 2.01 6.81
C ALA A 240 -3.05 1.99 5.61
N SER A 241 -2.90 0.83 4.99
CA SER A 241 -1.89 0.61 3.94
C SER A 241 -2.18 1.39 2.66
N HIS A 242 -3.46 1.71 2.38
CA HIS A 242 -3.91 2.43 1.19
C HIS A 242 -5.30 3.06 1.42
N SER A 243 -5.34 4.21 2.07
CA SER A 243 -6.56 5.02 2.33
C SER A 243 -6.27 6.50 2.11
N SER A 244 -7.32 7.32 2.13
CA SER A 244 -7.19 8.79 2.03
C SER A 244 -8.07 9.47 3.10
N ALA A 245 -8.11 10.80 3.13
CA ALA A 245 -8.95 11.56 4.02
C ALA A 245 -10.34 11.76 3.41
N ARG A 246 -11.40 11.34 4.10
CA ARG A 246 -12.80 11.45 3.63
C ARG A 246 -13.23 12.90 3.42
N THR A 247 -12.71 13.83 4.20
CA THR A 247 -12.98 15.26 4.04
C THR A 247 -12.53 15.80 2.67
N LEU A 248 -11.51 15.19 2.05
CA LEU A 248 -11.03 15.57 0.72
C LEU A 248 -11.76 14.84 -0.41
N SER A 249 -12.19 13.61 -0.17
CA SER A 249 -12.98 12.80 -1.11
C SER A 249 -13.94 11.92 -0.32
N ASP A 250 -15.23 12.24 -0.38
CA ASP A 250 -16.27 11.54 0.40
C ASP A 250 -16.56 10.16 -0.18
N HIS A 251 -15.79 9.20 0.28
CA HIS A 251 -15.93 7.79 -0.10
C HIS A 251 -15.69 6.88 1.11
N PRO A 252 -16.44 5.76 1.29
CA PRO A 252 -16.32 4.87 2.44
C PRO A 252 -14.94 4.21 2.60
N ARG A 253 -14.12 4.18 1.54
CA ARG A 253 -12.73 3.71 1.61
C ARG A 253 -11.78 4.71 2.26
N ASN A 254 -12.19 5.97 2.42
CA ASN A 254 -11.41 7.02 3.05
C ASN A 254 -11.77 7.15 4.53
N LEU A 255 -10.77 7.47 5.34
CA LEU A 255 -10.92 7.65 6.77
C LEU A 255 -11.47 9.04 7.07
N ASP A 256 -12.50 9.13 7.87
CA ASP A 256 -12.98 10.41 8.39
C ASP A 256 -12.04 10.96 9.49
N ASP A 257 -12.26 12.22 9.87
CA ASP A 257 -11.38 12.92 10.82
C ASP A 257 -11.32 12.22 12.18
N GLU A 258 -12.43 11.62 12.64
CA GLU A 258 -12.46 10.85 13.88
C GLU A 258 -11.58 9.58 13.80
N GLN A 259 -11.66 8.85 12.68
CA GLN A 259 -10.82 7.68 12.43
C GLN A 259 -9.33 8.06 12.34
N LEU A 260 -9.00 9.19 11.73
CA LEU A 260 -7.62 9.71 11.67
C LEU A 260 -7.08 10.03 13.06
N VAL A 261 -7.91 10.57 13.95
CA VAL A 261 -7.55 10.79 15.37
C VAL A 261 -7.31 9.46 16.08
N TRP A 262 -8.16 8.46 15.90
CA TRP A 262 -7.96 7.13 16.50
C TRP A 262 -6.63 6.49 16.05
N VAL A 263 -6.27 6.59 14.76
CA VAL A 263 -4.99 6.08 14.25
C VAL A 263 -3.82 6.80 14.89
N LYS A 264 -3.89 8.13 15.00
CA LYS A 264 -2.87 8.95 15.68
C LYS A 264 -2.68 8.53 17.14
N GLU A 265 -3.77 8.37 17.89
CA GLU A 265 -3.73 7.97 19.31
C GLU A 265 -3.18 6.56 19.52
N ASN A 266 -3.44 5.66 18.55
CA ASN A 266 -2.89 4.31 18.54
C ASN A 266 -1.38 4.29 18.17
N GLY A 267 -0.82 5.39 17.65
CA GLY A 267 0.54 5.44 17.13
C GLY A 267 0.70 4.79 15.74
N GLY A 268 -0.42 4.56 15.05
CA GLY A 268 -0.48 3.99 13.71
C GLY A 268 -0.12 4.99 12.60
N VAL A 269 -0.20 4.54 11.37
CA VAL A 269 0.13 5.32 10.17
C VAL A 269 -0.94 5.14 9.09
N VAL A 270 -1.20 6.21 8.35
CA VAL A 270 -2.05 6.20 7.15
C VAL A 270 -1.17 6.48 5.94
N GLN A 271 -1.18 5.56 4.99
CA GLN A 271 -0.52 5.72 3.68
C GLN A 271 -1.57 6.18 2.67
N THR A 272 -1.31 7.33 2.06
CA THR A 272 -2.23 7.94 1.10
C THR A 272 -2.25 7.14 -0.19
N VAL A 273 -3.44 6.66 -0.58
CA VAL A 273 -3.62 5.96 -1.84
C VAL A 273 -3.77 6.95 -3.00
N ALA A 274 -3.10 6.66 -4.11
CA ALA A 274 -3.20 7.43 -5.36
C ALA A 274 -4.13 6.73 -6.37
N LEU A 275 -5.37 6.47 -5.98
CA LEU A 275 -6.38 5.83 -6.80
C LEU A 275 -7.50 6.82 -7.12
N ALA A 276 -7.75 7.08 -8.40
CA ALA A 276 -8.72 8.08 -8.87
C ALA A 276 -10.20 7.74 -8.57
N LEU A 277 -10.49 6.58 -8.01
CA LEU A 277 -11.86 6.15 -7.69
C LEU A 277 -12.36 6.65 -6.33
N PHE A 278 -11.47 7.12 -5.45
CA PHE A 278 -11.81 7.65 -4.12
C PHE A 278 -10.69 8.52 -3.51
#